data_5ea36eb45c521b913ec6667d442d3add
#
_entry.id   5ea36eb45c521b913ec6667d442d3add
#
_cell.length_a   1.000
_cell.length_b   1.000
_cell.length_c   1.000
_cell.angle_alpha   90.00
_cell.angle_beta   90.00
_cell.angle_gamma   90.00
#
_symmetry.space_group_name_H-M   'P 1'
#
loop_
_entity.id
_entity.type
_entity.pdbx_description
1 polymer ?
#
loop_
_entity_poly.entity_id
_entity_poly.type
_entity_poly.pdbx_seq_one_letter_code
_entity_poly.pdbx_strand_id
1 'polypeptide(L)'
;MKLKKRICAFTAAAMMLGAVPVFNETEFVSDIVITAEAAKLSSPSGIKASVSGNKTTISWKKVSGADGYRVYKYDAAKKAFVRLKTVSGTKTTVSGLSKGKHYFKIAAVDKVNGKYQAGTASSKITVTIKSASSKTAEKKTETTTAPSVSEKANGSSLSIAKAMGNGWNLGNTMESVASWLGAGALPTDYERAWGQPITSEDMIRAVKNSGFDSVRIPVAWSNMMSSDGKYTISEKYFERVDEIVGYVLENDMYCIINIHWDGGWWSDFGSSDEKVRAEAMKRYKAMWTQIAEHYADYSEKLIFESANEELGSATKGSSSMAESYERVNSINQTFVDLVRSTGGRNKNRPLLIAGYDTDIAKTSDKRFKMPTDSAKGKLLVSVHYYSASTFCIADNENNSWGYRDSWGTQSDIDAMKKDFEKLKRFTDAGYGVVIGEYGVAHKKSGSSYTAKKGTDLFFKNVVELSEKYGFCPMLWDCSDWLSRKTCRFTESYLDGIF
;
A
#
# COMPACT_ATOMS: atom_id res chain seq x y z
N MET A 1 16.72 -2.73 20.86
CA MET A 1 15.93 -1.48 20.69
C MET A 1 16.57 -0.48 19.69
N LYS A 2 17.89 -0.25 19.73
CA LYS A 2 18.57 0.66 18.76
C LYS A 2 18.70 0.09 17.33
N LEU A 3 18.59 -1.21 17.13
CA LEU A 3 18.81 -1.88 15.85
C LEU A 3 17.66 -1.64 14.86
N LYS A 4 16.40 -1.80 15.31
CA LYS A 4 15.22 -1.67 14.43
C LYS A 4 14.92 -0.23 14.01
N LYS A 5 15.25 0.77 14.86
CA LYS A 5 15.12 2.20 14.50
C LYS A 5 16.07 2.64 13.38
N ARG A 6 17.13 1.84 13.09
CA ARG A 6 18.09 2.16 12.03
C ARG A 6 17.67 1.68 10.65
N ILE A 7 16.75 0.72 10.53
CA ILE A 7 16.31 0.22 9.21
C ILE A 7 15.60 1.32 8.41
N CYS A 8 14.69 2.06 9.02
CA CYS A 8 14.03 3.20 8.36
C CYS A 8 14.94 4.43 8.25
N ALA A 9 15.89 4.62 9.18
CA ALA A 9 16.82 5.75 9.14
C ALA A 9 18.01 5.54 8.20
N PHE A 10 18.42 4.30 7.92
CA PHE A 10 19.60 4.03 7.11
C PHE A 10 19.38 4.28 5.62
N THR A 11 18.21 3.99 5.08
CA THR A 11 17.85 4.37 3.71
C THR A 11 17.73 5.89 3.53
N ALA A 12 17.29 6.62 4.55
CA ALA A 12 17.21 8.08 4.51
C ALA A 12 18.59 8.76 4.74
N ALA A 13 19.45 8.20 5.60
CA ALA A 13 20.76 8.80 5.90
C ALA A 13 21.80 8.59 4.80
N ALA A 14 21.71 7.50 4.01
CA ALA A 14 22.59 7.30 2.85
C ALA A 14 22.31 8.28 1.71
N MET A 15 21.14 8.92 1.67
CA MET A 15 20.78 9.92 0.65
C MET A 15 21.13 11.37 1.04
N MET A 16 21.52 11.66 2.29
CA MET A 16 21.83 13.03 2.71
C MET A 16 23.30 13.46 2.50
N LEU A 17 24.17 12.59 1.97
CA LEU A 17 25.59 12.89 1.72
C LEU A 17 25.97 12.94 0.22
N GLY A 18 25.00 12.94 -0.68
CA GLY A 18 25.24 13.19 -2.11
C GLY A 18 25.06 14.66 -2.44
N ALA A 19 26.16 15.37 -2.62
CA ALA A 19 26.18 16.75 -3.12
C ALA A 19 25.42 16.85 -4.45
N VAL A 20 24.43 17.73 -4.50
CA VAL A 20 23.70 18.10 -5.71
C VAL A 20 24.63 18.91 -6.61
N PRO A 21 24.93 18.48 -7.85
CA PRO A 21 25.49 19.40 -8.81
C PRO A 21 24.39 20.32 -9.32
N VAL A 22 24.57 21.60 -9.10
CA VAL A 22 23.78 22.65 -9.73
C VAL A 22 24.05 22.58 -11.22
N PHE A 23 23.09 22.19 -12.03
CA PHE A 23 23.14 22.38 -13.47
C PHE A 23 22.53 23.73 -13.82
N ASN A 24 23.37 24.62 -14.32
CA ASN A 24 22.98 25.84 -14.99
C ASN A 24 22.15 25.50 -16.25
N GLU A 25 21.01 26.11 -16.35
CA GLU A 25 20.24 26.18 -17.60
C GLU A 25 20.98 27.12 -18.56
N THR A 26 21.55 26.58 -19.63
CA THR A 26 21.60 27.22 -20.96
C THR A 26 22.26 26.23 -21.93
N GLU A 27 21.45 25.61 -22.77
CA GLU A 27 21.85 25.36 -24.17
C GLU A 27 20.59 25.15 -25.01
N PHE A 28 20.32 26.11 -25.84
CA PHE A 28 19.46 26.03 -27.02
C PHE A 28 20.02 24.97 -27.97
N VAL A 29 19.25 23.98 -28.34
CA VAL A 29 19.49 23.19 -29.54
C VAL A 29 18.26 23.28 -30.43
N SER A 30 18.55 23.81 -31.59
CA SER A 30 17.75 24.09 -32.76
C SER A 30 16.85 22.96 -33.22
N ASP A 31 15.71 23.40 -33.74
CA ASP A 31 14.71 22.75 -34.55
C ASP A 31 15.23 21.62 -35.46
N ILE A 32 14.68 20.40 -35.22
CA ILE A 32 14.41 19.45 -36.30
C ILE A 32 12.93 19.30 -36.39
N VAL A 33 12.32 20.01 -37.31
CA VAL A 33 10.94 19.81 -37.74
C VAL A 33 10.84 18.45 -38.42
N ILE A 34 10.34 17.45 -37.72
CA ILE A 34 9.76 16.25 -38.34
C ILE A 34 8.25 16.45 -38.28
N THR A 35 7.70 16.99 -39.34
CA THR A 35 6.27 17.00 -39.62
C THR A 35 5.82 15.60 -39.97
N ALA A 36 5.47 14.80 -38.96
CA ALA A 36 4.45 13.79 -39.08
C ALA A 36 3.21 14.36 -38.38
N GLU A 37 2.24 14.84 -39.12
CA GLU A 37 0.90 15.11 -38.60
C GLU A 37 0.35 13.80 -38.04
N ALA A 38 0.52 13.62 -36.73
CA ALA A 38 -0.18 12.58 -36.00
C ALA A 38 -1.67 12.88 -36.14
N ALA A 39 -2.41 11.99 -36.79
CA ALA A 39 -3.86 12.13 -36.98
C ALA A 39 -4.50 12.31 -35.59
N LYS A 40 -5.02 13.53 -35.36
CA LYS A 40 -5.57 13.90 -34.05
C LYS A 40 -6.77 12.98 -33.73
N LEU A 41 -6.65 12.17 -32.68
CA LEU A 41 -7.69 11.24 -32.26
C LEU A 41 -9.05 11.94 -32.15
N SER A 42 -10.09 11.28 -32.63
CA SER A 42 -11.45 11.81 -32.57
C SER A 42 -11.95 11.91 -31.13
N SER A 43 -12.92 12.80 -30.92
CA SER A 43 -13.57 12.95 -29.62
C SER A 43 -14.33 11.67 -29.21
N PRO A 44 -14.23 11.19 -27.96
CA PRO A 44 -15.07 10.09 -27.49
C PRO A 44 -16.55 10.41 -27.59
N SER A 45 -17.33 9.44 -28.05
CA SER A 45 -18.78 9.55 -28.29
C SER A 45 -19.57 8.51 -27.50
N GLY A 46 -20.91 8.59 -27.52
CA GLY A 46 -21.76 7.63 -26.81
C GLY A 46 -21.59 7.64 -25.30
N ILE A 47 -21.29 8.81 -24.76
CA ILE A 47 -20.98 8.97 -23.34
C ILE A 47 -22.26 8.79 -22.51
N LYS A 48 -22.15 7.92 -21.49
CA LYS A 48 -23.19 7.69 -20.48
C LYS A 48 -22.60 7.95 -19.10
N ALA A 49 -23.39 8.52 -18.19
CA ALA A 49 -23.01 8.69 -16.80
C ALA A 49 -24.14 8.18 -15.91
N SER A 50 -23.79 7.40 -14.89
CA SER A 50 -24.71 6.93 -13.85
C SER A 50 -24.20 7.37 -12.49
N VAL A 51 -25.10 7.67 -11.57
CA VAL A 51 -24.78 8.14 -10.21
C VAL A 51 -25.31 7.14 -9.20
N SER A 52 -24.45 6.78 -8.24
CA SER A 52 -24.82 5.96 -7.08
C SER A 52 -24.16 6.56 -5.83
N GLY A 53 -24.98 7.06 -4.90
CA GLY A 53 -24.47 7.79 -3.73
C GLY A 53 -23.61 8.98 -4.14
N ASN A 54 -22.39 9.05 -3.63
CA ASN A 54 -21.39 10.09 -3.94
C ASN A 54 -20.44 9.70 -5.10
N LYS A 55 -20.80 8.67 -5.89
CA LYS A 55 -20.00 8.16 -7.00
C LYS A 55 -20.71 8.40 -8.34
N THR A 56 -19.93 8.64 -9.39
CA THR A 56 -20.41 8.61 -10.77
C THR A 56 -19.56 7.67 -11.61
N THR A 57 -20.23 6.83 -12.39
CA THR A 57 -19.58 5.98 -13.40
C THR A 57 -19.85 6.59 -14.77
N ILE A 58 -18.77 6.86 -15.52
CA ILE A 58 -18.83 7.44 -16.87
C ILE A 58 -18.29 6.38 -17.84
N SER A 59 -19.01 6.13 -18.93
CA SER A 59 -18.60 5.21 -19.99
C SER A 59 -18.78 5.85 -21.36
N TRP A 60 -18.02 5.38 -22.35
CA TRP A 60 -18.03 5.93 -23.73
C TRP A 60 -17.70 4.84 -24.75
N LYS A 61 -17.90 5.14 -26.04
CA LYS A 61 -17.51 4.24 -27.13
C LYS A 61 -16.00 4.30 -27.37
N LYS A 62 -15.40 3.14 -27.73
CA LYS A 62 -13.98 3.06 -28.08
C LYS A 62 -13.68 3.98 -29.27
N VAL A 63 -12.59 4.74 -29.18
CA VAL A 63 -12.01 5.52 -30.27
C VAL A 63 -10.95 4.68 -30.96
N SER A 64 -11.02 4.57 -32.28
CA SER A 64 -10.01 3.84 -33.06
C SER A 64 -8.66 4.51 -32.93
N GLY A 65 -7.60 3.72 -32.75
CA GLY A 65 -6.23 4.22 -32.56
C GLY A 65 -5.92 4.78 -31.17
N ALA A 66 -6.86 4.76 -30.22
CA ALA A 66 -6.60 5.24 -28.88
C ALA A 66 -5.92 4.16 -28.03
N ASP A 67 -4.82 4.53 -27.37
CA ASP A 67 -4.11 3.73 -26.36
C ASP A 67 -4.72 3.89 -24.95
N GLY A 68 -5.54 4.92 -24.77
CA GLY A 68 -6.23 5.19 -23.52
C GLY A 68 -7.08 6.45 -23.58
N TYR A 69 -7.52 6.91 -22.40
CA TYR A 69 -8.41 8.08 -22.29
C TYR A 69 -8.03 8.90 -21.08
N ARG A 70 -7.92 10.23 -21.25
CA ARG A 70 -7.80 11.20 -20.16
C ARG A 70 -9.19 11.64 -19.72
N VAL A 71 -9.43 11.54 -18.44
CA VAL A 71 -10.64 12.04 -17.77
C VAL A 71 -10.31 13.38 -17.12
N TYR A 72 -11.11 14.39 -17.38
CA TYR A 72 -10.96 15.73 -16.81
C TYR A 72 -12.18 16.06 -15.96
N LYS A 73 -11.95 16.70 -14.81
CA LYS A 73 -13.00 17.29 -13.95
C LYS A 73 -12.84 18.79 -13.93
N TYR A 74 -13.95 19.51 -13.93
CA TYR A 74 -13.92 20.97 -13.79
C TYR A 74 -13.55 21.35 -12.35
N ASP A 75 -12.51 22.16 -12.24
CA ASP A 75 -12.03 22.76 -11.00
C ASP A 75 -12.56 24.21 -10.94
N ALA A 76 -13.42 24.50 -9.95
CA ALA A 76 -14.04 25.82 -9.81
C ALA A 76 -13.05 26.90 -9.40
N ALA A 77 -12.02 26.57 -8.62
CA ALA A 77 -10.99 27.53 -8.20
C ALA A 77 -10.09 27.92 -9.38
N LYS A 78 -9.74 26.96 -10.23
CA LYS A 78 -8.93 27.18 -11.43
C LYS A 78 -9.74 27.65 -12.65
N LYS A 79 -11.07 27.60 -12.55
CA LYS A 79 -12.03 27.89 -13.65
C LYS A 79 -11.69 27.09 -14.93
N ALA A 80 -11.16 25.89 -14.80
CA ALA A 80 -10.65 25.06 -15.88
C ALA A 80 -10.96 23.58 -15.68
N PHE A 81 -10.95 22.80 -16.78
CA PHE A 81 -10.94 21.33 -16.70
C PHE A 81 -9.52 20.86 -16.42
N VAL A 82 -9.30 20.31 -15.23
CA VAL A 82 -8.02 19.69 -14.85
C VAL A 82 -8.08 18.19 -15.10
N ARG A 83 -6.94 17.59 -15.45
CA ARG A 83 -6.84 16.14 -15.62
C ARG A 83 -7.04 15.47 -14.27
N LEU A 84 -8.05 14.59 -14.21
CA LEU A 84 -8.34 13.79 -13.03
C LEU A 84 -7.52 12.49 -13.06
N LYS A 85 -7.61 11.74 -14.18
CA LYS A 85 -6.85 10.50 -14.39
C LYS A 85 -6.76 10.13 -15.87
N THR A 86 -5.93 9.11 -16.17
CA THR A 86 -5.86 8.45 -17.47
C THR A 86 -6.29 6.99 -17.28
N VAL A 87 -7.09 6.45 -18.17
CA VAL A 87 -7.59 5.06 -18.13
C VAL A 87 -7.38 4.40 -19.48
N SER A 88 -7.10 3.10 -19.49
CA SER A 88 -6.95 2.31 -20.72
C SER A 88 -8.29 1.86 -21.30
N GLY A 89 -9.28 1.66 -20.44
CA GLY A 89 -10.63 1.22 -20.84
C GLY A 89 -11.58 2.37 -21.22
N THR A 90 -12.79 2.01 -21.63
CA THR A 90 -13.85 2.94 -22.06
C THR A 90 -14.86 3.26 -20.94
N LYS A 91 -14.48 3.03 -19.69
CA LYS A 91 -15.31 3.26 -18.49
C LYS A 91 -14.45 3.72 -17.33
N THR A 92 -14.98 4.60 -16.51
CA THR A 92 -14.32 5.01 -15.27
C THR A 92 -15.32 5.37 -14.19
N THR A 93 -14.96 5.19 -12.93
CA THR A 93 -15.73 5.65 -11.77
C THR A 93 -14.99 6.78 -11.07
N VAL A 94 -15.70 7.82 -10.68
CA VAL A 94 -15.20 8.92 -9.86
C VAL A 94 -16.01 8.92 -8.57
N SER A 95 -15.33 8.76 -7.44
CA SER A 95 -15.90 8.70 -6.09
C SER A 95 -15.68 10.01 -5.33
N GLY A 96 -16.22 10.13 -4.11
CA GLY A 96 -15.97 11.29 -3.24
C GLY A 96 -16.59 12.59 -3.75
N LEU A 97 -17.62 12.53 -4.62
CA LEU A 97 -18.24 13.73 -5.16
C LEU A 97 -19.20 14.35 -4.13
N SER A 98 -18.95 15.60 -3.78
CA SER A 98 -19.84 16.39 -2.94
C SER A 98 -21.24 16.56 -3.57
N LYS A 99 -22.25 16.88 -2.73
CA LYS A 99 -23.57 17.26 -3.23
C LYS A 99 -23.45 18.43 -4.20
N GLY A 100 -24.08 18.32 -5.38
CA GLY A 100 -24.10 19.38 -6.37
C GLY A 100 -23.83 18.89 -7.80
N LYS A 101 -23.57 19.85 -8.68
CA LYS A 101 -23.24 19.58 -10.09
C LYS A 101 -21.74 19.45 -10.27
N HIS A 102 -21.31 18.36 -10.90
CA HIS A 102 -19.93 18.13 -11.30
C HIS A 102 -19.84 18.03 -12.82
N TYR A 103 -18.75 18.50 -13.39
CA TYR A 103 -18.56 18.53 -14.83
C TYR A 103 -17.31 17.77 -15.22
N PHE A 104 -17.41 16.92 -16.25
CA PHE A 104 -16.31 16.10 -16.75
C PHE A 104 -16.13 16.28 -18.25
N LYS A 105 -14.95 15.94 -18.75
CA LYS A 105 -14.64 15.73 -20.17
C LYS A 105 -13.75 14.51 -20.32
N ILE A 106 -13.84 13.85 -21.48
CA ILE A 106 -13.00 12.70 -21.82
C ILE A 106 -12.27 13.02 -23.12
N ALA A 107 -10.97 12.74 -23.20
CA ALA A 107 -10.21 12.80 -24.45
C ALA A 107 -9.51 11.47 -24.68
N ALA A 108 -9.59 10.95 -25.91
CA ALA A 108 -8.76 9.81 -26.31
C ALA A 108 -7.28 10.25 -26.32
N VAL A 109 -6.36 9.32 -25.99
CA VAL A 109 -4.92 9.57 -26.04
C VAL A 109 -4.23 8.46 -26.83
N ASP A 110 -3.19 8.81 -27.55
CA ASP A 110 -2.21 7.88 -28.11
C ASP A 110 -0.85 8.06 -27.45
N LYS A 111 0.03 7.08 -27.58
CA LYS A 111 1.36 7.07 -26.99
C LYS A 111 2.41 7.28 -28.08
N VAL A 112 2.84 8.54 -28.26
CA VAL A 112 3.88 8.90 -29.22
C VAL A 112 5.19 9.13 -28.48
N ASN A 113 6.25 8.40 -28.85
CA ASN A 113 7.57 8.47 -28.22
C ASN A 113 7.51 8.33 -26.68
N GLY A 114 6.68 7.41 -26.18
CA GLY A 114 6.53 7.15 -24.76
C GLY A 114 5.67 8.19 -23.98
N LYS A 115 5.21 9.26 -24.63
CA LYS A 115 4.36 10.30 -24.02
C LYS A 115 2.93 10.25 -24.56
N TYR A 116 1.95 10.32 -23.68
CA TYR A 116 0.55 10.40 -24.09
C TYR A 116 0.20 11.77 -24.65
N GLN A 117 -0.29 11.81 -25.88
CA GLN A 117 -0.86 12.99 -26.52
C GLN A 117 -2.40 12.87 -26.55
N ALA A 118 -3.08 13.94 -26.15
CA ALA A 118 -4.53 13.94 -26.11
C ALA A 118 -5.11 14.46 -27.43
N GLY A 119 -6.05 13.73 -27.97
CA GLY A 119 -6.91 14.15 -29.06
C GLY A 119 -7.96 15.18 -28.60
N THR A 120 -9.01 15.34 -29.40
CA THR A 120 -10.11 16.26 -29.07
C THR A 120 -10.94 15.75 -27.89
N ALA A 121 -11.09 16.60 -26.86
CA ALA A 121 -11.92 16.25 -25.70
C ALA A 121 -13.42 16.26 -26.06
N SER A 122 -14.19 15.44 -25.35
CA SER A 122 -15.65 15.38 -25.47
C SER A 122 -16.32 16.71 -25.10
N SER A 123 -17.60 16.86 -25.46
CA SER A 123 -18.48 17.85 -24.85
C SER A 123 -18.52 17.67 -23.33
N LYS A 124 -18.94 18.74 -22.64
CA LYS A 124 -19.09 18.75 -21.18
C LYS A 124 -20.14 17.72 -20.72
N ILE A 125 -19.73 16.82 -19.84
CA ILE A 125 -20.59 15.84 -19.18
C ILE A 125 -21.02 16.44 -17.84
N THR A 126 -22.32 16.53 -17.58
CA THR A 126 -22.85 17.06 -16.31
C THR A 126 -23.39 15.91 -15.48
N VAL A 127 -22.93 15.82 -14.25
CA VAL A 127 -23.37 14.84 -13.25
C VAL A 127 -23.91 15.60 -12.04
N THR A 128 -25.04 15.17 -11.47
CA THR A 128 -25.62 15.81 -10.28
C THR A 128 -25.70 14.78 -9.16
N ILE A 129 -24.96 15.04 -8.08
CA ILE A 129 -25.04 14.25 -6.84
C ILE A 129 -26.16 14.83 -5.97
N LYS A 130 -27.16 14.01 -5.65
CA LYS A 130 -28.30 14.38 -4.80
C LYS A 130 -27.99 14.03 -3.34
N SER A 131 -28.59 14.72 -2.38
CA SER A 131 -28.55 14.33 -0.96
C SER A 131 -29.25 12.99 -0.77
N ALA A 132 -28.68 12.09 0.01
CA ALA A 132 -29.40 10.91 0.44
C ALA A 132 -30.54 11.34 1.36
N SER A 133 -31.79 11.28 0.88
CA SER A 133 -32.97 11.38 1.72
C SER A 133 -33.32 9.96 2.20
N SER A 134 -33.39 9.79 3.51
CA SER A 134 -33.99 8.61 4.13
C SER A 134 -35.43 8.46 3.65
N LYS A 135 -35.75 7.38 2.97
CA LYS A 135 -37.12 6.85 2.86
C LYS A 135 -37.08 5.33 2.88
N THR A 136 -37.87 4.83 3.77
CA THR A 136 -38.26 3.46 4.08
C THR A 136 -38.73 2.69 2.83
N ALA A 137 -38.54 1.42 2.87
CA ALA A 137 -38.76 0.38 1.90
C ALA A 137 -40.09 0.44 1.13
N GLU A 138 -40.02 0.15 -0.17
CA GLU A 138 -40.96 -0.77 -0.81
C GLU A 138 -40.25 -1.51 -1.97
N LYS A 139 -40.53 -2.79 -2.02
CA LYS A 139 -39.96 -3.83 -2.85
C LYS A 139 -40.61 -3.79 -4.24
N LYS A 140 -39.82 -3.56 -5.29
CA LYS A 140 -40.18 -3.99 -6.65
C LYS A 140 -38.94 -4.49 -7.39
N THR A 141 -39.01 -5.73 -7.76
CA THR A 141 -38.02 -6.50 -8.52
C THR A 141 -38.01 -6.04 -9.97
N GLU A 142 -36.88 -5.56 -10.45
CA GLU A 142 -36.54 -5.62 -11.87
C GLU A 142 -35.03 -5.80 -12.02
N THR A 143 -34.71 -6.90 -12.66
CA THR A 143 -33.38 -7.43 -12.91
C THR A 143 -32.72 -6.62 -14.01
N THR A 144 -31.64 -5.90 -13.71
CA THR A 144 -30.65 -5.50 -14.71
C THR A 144 -29.26 -5.77 -14.15
N THR A 145 -28.61 -6.76 -14.76
CA THR A 145 -27.27 -7.24 -14.46
C THR A 145 -26.24 -6.13 -14.57
N ALA A 146 -25.69 -5.72 -13.44
CA ALA A 146 -24.40 -5.05 -13.36
C ALA A 146 -23.29 -6.08 -13.57
N PRO A 147 -22.15 -5.73 -14.19
CA PRO A 147 -21.04 -6.66 -14.30
C PRO A 147 -20.55 -7.04 -12.91
N SER A 148 -20.69 -8.31 -12.55
CA SER A 148 -20.21 -8.88 -11.32
C SER A 148 -18.69 -8.98 -11.38
N VAL A 149 -17.98 -8.03 -10.80
CA VAL A 149 -16.69 -8.34 -10.23
C VAL A 149 -16.99 -9.22 -9.02
N SER A 150 -16.48 -10.44 -9.02
CA SER A 150 -16.62 -11.40 -7.90
C SER A 150 -15.97 -10.81 -6.65
N GLU A 151 -16.76 -10.18 -5.78
CA GLU A 151 -16.29 -9.17 -4.84
C GLU A 151 -16.27 -9.62 -3.39
N LYS A 152 -16.48 -10.90 -3.14
CA LYS A 152 -16.28 -11.44 -1.81
C LYS A 152 -14.93 -12.11 -1.77
N ALA A 153 -14.09 -11.76 -0.81
CA ALA A 153 -13.01 -12.61 -0.35
C ALA A 153 -13.68 -13.88 0.20
N ASN A 154 -14.17 -14.73 -0.72
CA ASN A 154 -14.89 -15.95 -0.44
C ASN A 154 -13.89 -16.94 0.11
N GLY A 155 -13.89 -17.16 1.43
CA GLY A 155 -13.08 -18.20 2.02
C GLY A 155 -12.66 -17.87 3.45
N SER A 156 -12.02 -18.86 4.06
CA SER A 156 -11.31 -18.72 5.32
C SER A 156 -10.05 -17.88 5.13
N SER A 157 -9.50 -17.34 6.21
CA SER A 157 -8.23 -16.60 6.16
C SER A 157 -7.07 -17.42 5.56
N LEU A 158 -7.10 -18.74 5.68
CA LEU A 158 -6.15 -19.65 5.02
C LEU A 158 -6.25 -19.55 3.49
N SER A 159 -7.47 -19.61 2.94
CA SER A 159 -7.68 -19.49 1.50
C SER A 159 -7.39 -18.06 0.99
N ILE A 160 -7.63 -17.05 1.82
CA ILE A 160 -7.29 -15.66 1.49
C ILE A 160 -5.77 -15.48 1.41
N ALA A 161 -5.00 -15.96 2.41
CA ALA A 161 -3.54 -15.89 2.38
C ALA A 161 -2.98 -16.57 1.12
N LYS A 162 -3.49 -17.75 0.76
CA LYS A 162 -3.10 -18.45 -0.46
C LYS A 162 -3.47 -17.67 -1.73
N ALA A 163 -4.65 -17.04 -1.78
CA ALA A 163 -5.11 -16.26 -2.94
C ALA A 163 -4.38 -14.91 -3.09
N MET A 164 -3.75 -14.43 -2.03
CA MET A 164 -2.87 -13.24 -2.09
C MET A 164 -1.58 -13.51 -2.85
N GLY A 165 -1.22 -14.78 -3.10
CA GLY A 165 -0.06 -15.18 -3.88
C GLY A 165 1.25 -14.55 -3.41
N ASN A 166 2.12 -14.21 -4.35
CA ASN A 166 3.29 -13.40 -4.07
C ASN A 166 2.89 -11.94 -3.91
N GLY A 167 3.40 -11.28 -2.88
CA GLY A 167 3.13 -9.88 -2.59
C GLY A 167 4.35 -8.98 -2.72
N TRP A 168 4.08 -7.70 -2.86
CA TRP A 168 5.08 -6.66 -3.00
C TRP A 168 4.73 -5.47 -2.10
N ASN A 169 5.75 -4.88 -1.46
CA ASN A 169 5.59 -3.67 -0.65
C ASN A 169 5.90 -2.42 -1.48
N LEU A 170 5.02 -1.42 -1.45
CA LEU A 170 5.28 -0.08 -1.94
C LEU A 170 6.12 0.69 -0.90
N GLY A 171 7.38 0.26 -0.69
CA GLY A 171 8.24 0.76 0.38
C GLY A 171 8.81 2.17 0.10
N ASN A 172 9.10 2.91 1.17
CA ASN A 172 9.65 4.28 1.16
C ASN A 172 8.77 5.30 0.41
N THR A 173 7.46 5.13 0.46
CA THR A 173 6.48 5.98 -0.23
C THR A 173 5.52 6.66 0.74
N MET A 174 4.33 6.07 0.95
CA MET A 174 3.30 6.69 1.80
C MET A 174 3.63 6.63 3.29
N GLU A 175 4.56 5.76 3.71
CA GLU A 175 5.08 5.71 5.08
C GLU A 175 6.24 6.69 5.34
N SER A 176 6.70 7.41 4.31
CA SER A 176 7.75 8.42 4.44
C SER A 176 7.30 9.53 5.38
N VAL A 177 7.97 9.68 6.52
CA VAL A 177 7.74 10.78 7.46
C VAL A 177 8.70 11.91 7.16
N ALA A 178 8.18 13.12 6.97
CA ALA A 178 8.95 14.28 6.53
C ALA A 178 8.57 15.53 7.33
N SER A 179 9.09 15.62 8.56
CA SER A 179 8.81 16.73 9.48
C SER A 179 9.36 18.10 8.99
N TRP A 180 10.23 18.09 7.97
CA TRP A 180 10.76 19.31 7.34
C TRP A 180 9.82 19.91 6.28
N LEU A 181 8.77 19.21 5.88
CA LEU A 181 7.77 19.74 4.96
C LEU A 181 6.82 20.69 5.72
N GLY A 182 6.59 21.86 5.13
CA GLY A 182 5.72 22.89 5.71
C GLY A 182 4.22 22.59 5.55
N ALA A 183 3.38 23.39 6.18
CA ALA A 183 1.91 23.25 6.18
C ALA A 183 1.26 23.29 4.79
N GLY A 184 1.96 23.74 3.75
CA GLY A 184 1.49 23.74 2.36
C GLY A 184 1.85 22.50 1.56
N ALA A 185 2.51 21.51 2.16
CA ALA A 185 2.93 20.29 1.49
C ALA A 185 1.74 19.51 0.94
N LEU A 186 1.95 18.91 -0.23
CA LEU A 186 0.99 18.02 -0.87
C LEU A 186 1.23 16.57 -0.42
N PRO A 187 0.25 15.68 -0.50
CA PRO A 187 0.45 14.25 -0.22
C PRO A 187 1.62 13.65 -1.02
N THR A 188 1.77 14.08 -2.28
CA THR A 188 2.87 13.65 -3.16
C THR A 188 4.25 14.17 -2.76
N ASP A 189 4.35 15.20 -1.92
CA ASP A 189 5.64 15.66 -1.38
C ASP A 189 6.11 14.71 -0.29
N TYR A 190 5.20 14.21 0.57
CA TYR A 190 5.50 13.14 1.51
C TYR A 190 5.86 11.84 0.79
N GLU A 191 5.08 11.44 -0.22
CA GLU A 191 5.34 10.25 -1.03
C GLU A 191 6.75 10.21 -1.63
N ARG A 192 7.32 11.37 -1.96
CA ARG A 192 8.68 11.52 -2.53
C ARG A 192 9.76 11.79 -1.50
N ALA A 193 9.40 12.01 -0.25
CA ALA A 193 10.33 12.53 0.76
C ALA A 193 11.52 11.59 1.03
N TRP A 194 11.35 10.30 0.81
CA TRP A 194 12.42 9.30 0.92
C TRP A 194 12.96 8.83 -0.43
N GLY A 195 12.86 9.67 -1.46
CA GLY A 195 13.53 9.49 -2.76
C GLY A 195 12.78 8.63 -3.77
N GLN A 196 11.57 8.19 -3.48
CA GLN A 196 10.78 7.42 -4.43
C GLN A 196 10.01 8.31 -5.42
N PRO A 197 9.73 7.85 -6.64
CA PRO A 197 8.87 8.57 -7.57
C PRO A 197 7.42 8.52 -7.12
N ILE A 198 6.60 9.46 -7.61
CA ILE A 198 5.15 9.40 -7.44
C ILE A 198 4.63 8.09 -8.04
N THR A 199 3.86 7.33 -7.26
CA THR A 199 3.26 6.07 -7.68
C THR A 199 2.24 6.30 -8.79
N SER A 200 2.32 5.52 -9.84
CA SER A 200 1.39 5.57 -10.98
C SER A 200 0.68 4.24 -11.18
N GLU A 201 -0.45 4.28 -11.89
CA GLU A 201 -1.16 3.07 -12.32
C GLU A 201 -0.26 2.13 -13.14
N ASP A 202 0.57 2.69 -14.05
CA ASP A 202 1.50 1.91 -14.88
C ASP A 202 2.53 1.15 -14.04
N MET A 203 2.98 1.75 -12.94
CA MET A 203 3.89 1.11 -11.99
C MET A 203 3.20 -0.08 -11.30
N ILE A 204 2.00 0.10 -10.78
CA ILE A 204 1.23 -0.98 -10.12
C ILE A 204 0.87 -2.09 -11.10
N ARG A 205 0.54 -1.74 -12.35
CA ARG A 205 0.31 -2.72 -13.41
C ARG A 205 1.60 -3.50 -13.74
N ALA A 206 2.76 -2.86 -13.69
CA ALA A 206 4.03 -3.56 -13.86
C ALA A 206 4.31 -4.54 -12.71
N VAL A 207 3.97 -4.18 -11.47
CA VAL A 207 4.03 -5.09 -10.32
C VAL A 207 3.18 -6.35 -10.60
N LYS A 208 1.93 -6.17 -11.05
CA LYS A 208 1.06 -7.30 -11.44
C LYS A 208 1.69 -8.17 -12.54
N ASN A 209 2.21 -7.54 -13.59
CA ASN A 209 2.82 -8.23 -14.72
C ASN A 209 4.14 -8.94 -14.36
N SER A 210 4.74 -8.59 -13.23
CA SER A 210 5.94 -9.22 -12.68
C SER A 210 5.65 -10.41 -11.76
N GLY A 211 4.39 -10.88 -11.70
CA GLY A 211 3.99 -12.08 -10.96
C GLY A 211 3.44 -11.84 -9.57
N PHE A 212 3.24 -10.58 -9.15
CA PHE A 212 2.69 -10.29 -7.83
C PHE A 212 1.14 -10.21 -7.87
N ASP A 213 0.50 -10.80 -6.87
CA ASP A 213 -0.96 -10.85 -6.72
C ASP A 213 -1.48 -9.98 -5.57
N SER A 214 -0.59 -9.40 -4.79
CA SER A 214 -0.94 -8.50 -3.69
C SER A 214 0.08 -7.37 -3.52
N VAL A 215 -0.39 -6.22 -3.03
CA VAL A 215 0.43 -5.05 -2.72
C VAL A 215 0.14 -4.59 -1.31
N ARG A 216 1.19 -4.41 -0.50
CA ARG A 216 1.12 -3.73 0.79
C ARG A 216 1.55 -2.28 0.62
N ILE A 217 0.71 -1.37 1.06
CA ILE A 217 0.91 0.08 1.05
C ILE A 217 1.10 0.52 2.49
N PRO A 218 2.34 0.61 2.99
CA PRO A 218 2.62 1.21 4.29
C PRO A 218 2.21 2.68 4.29
N VAL A 219 1.58 3.18 5.38
CA VAL A 219 1.10 4.57 5.42
C VAL A 219 1.45 5.25 6.73
N ALA A 220 2.02 6.46 6.65
CA ALA A 220 2.22 7.39 7.77
C ALA A 220 1.10 8.44 7.76
N TRP A 221 -0.02 8.12 8.36
CA TRP A 221 -1.21 8.97 8.37
C TRP A 221 -1.00 10.30 9.11
N SER A 222 -0.06 10.32 10.07
CA SER A 222 0.28 11.52 10.84
C SER A 222 0.89 12.63 10.01
N ASN A 223 1.38 12.35 8.82
CA ASN A 223 1.94 13.36 7.93
C ASN A 223 0.97 14.51 7.63
N MET A 224 -0.32 14.18 7.49
CA MET A 224 -1.35 15.17 7.21
C MET A 224 -2.55 15.00 8.16
N MET A 225 -2.26 14.96 9.45
CA MET A 225 -3.23 14.81 10.52
C MET A 225 -3.22 16.04 11.43
N SER A 226 -4.37 16.43 12.00
CA SER A 226 -4.46 17.55 12.91
C SER A 226 -3.73 17.28 14.23
N SER A 227 -3.16 18.32 14.82
CA SER A 227 -2.46 18.29 16.12
C SER A 227 -3.33 18.80 17.29
N ASP A 228 -4.64 18.97 17.07
CA ASP A 228 -5.58 19.53 18.04
C ASP A 228 -6.14 18.49 19.04
N GLY A 229 -5.55 17.30 19.09
CA GLY A 229 -5.99 16.18 19.93
C GLY A 229 -7.24 15.45 19.41
N LYS A 230 -7.77 15.84 18.24
CA LYS A 230 -8.83 15.12 17.55
C LYS A 230 -8.29 14.10 16.54
N TYR A 231 -7.02 14.29 16.13
CA TYR A 231 -6.33 13.40 15.20
C TYR A 231 -7.06 13.25 13.86
N THR A 232 -7.56 14.36 13.31
CA THR A 232 -8.30 14.36 12.04
C THR A 232 -7.34 14.23 10.88
N ILE A 233 -7.46 13.15 10.12
CA ILE A 233 -6.67 12.90 8.90
C ILE A 233 -7.22 13.78 7.78
N SER A 234 -6.32 14.43 7.02
CA SER A 234 -6.69 15.28 5.91
C SER A 234 -7.36 14.50 4.78
N GLU A 235 -8.49 15.00 4.26
CA GLU A 235 -9.17 14.44 3.10
C GLU A 235 -8.25 14.30 1.88
N LYS A 236 -7.34 15.26 1.67
CA LYS A 236 -6.35 15.20 0.59
C LYS A 236 -5.41 14.01 0.71
N TYR A 237 -5.10 13.60 1.95
CA TYR A 237 -4.25 12.44 2.18
C TYR A 237 -5.00 11.14 1.87
N PHE A 238 -6.26 11.07 2.30
CA PHE A 238 -7.15 9.98 1.88
C PHE A 238 -7.30 9.92 0.36
N GLU A 239 -7.55 11.04 -0.32
CA GLU A 239 -7.65 11.08 -1.79
C GLU A 239 -6.42 10.47 -2.47
N ARG A 240 -5.21 10.71 -1.94
CA ARG A 240 -3.98 10.14 -2.52
C ARG A 240 -3.84 8.65 -2.24
N VAL A 241 -4.12 8.22 -1.01
CA VAL A 241 -4.12 6.78 -0.67
C VAL A 241 -5.19 6.04 -1.46
N ASP A 242 -6.38 6.62 -1.63
CA ASP A 242 -7.48 6.09 -2.47
C ASP A 242 -7.03 5.85 -3.91
N GLU A 243 -6.27 6.78 -4.47
CA GLU A 243 -5.76 6.66 -5.84
C GLU A 243 -4.83 5.45 -5.96
N ILE A 244 -3.91 5.24 -5.00
CA ILE A 244 -2.97 4.11 -5.01
C ILE A 244 -3.71 2.79 -4.74
N VAL A 245 -4.60 2.75 -3.74
CA VAL A 245 -5.46 1.59 -3.44
C VAL A 245 -6.31 1.24 -4.68
N GLY A 246 -6.83 2.27 -5.36
CA GLY A 246 -7.57 2.10 -6.61
C GLY A 246 -6.75 1.41 -7.69
N TYR A 247 -5.50 1.80 -7.89
CA TYR A 247 -4.60 1.14 -8.85
C TYR A 247 -4.41 -0.35 -8.55
N VAL A 248 -4.28 -0.72 -7.27
CA VAL A 248 -4.11 -2.12 -6.87
C VAL A 248 -5.38 -2.92 -7.13
N LEU A 249 -6.52 -2.43 -6.66
CA LEU A 249 -7.81 -3.13 -6.78
C LEU A 249 -8.30 -3.22 -8.25
N GLU A 250 -8.02 -2.20 -9.07
CA GLU A 250 -8.37 -2.19 -10.51
C GLU A 250 -7.54 -3.20 -11.32
N ASN A 251 -6.36 -3.60 -10.81
CA ASN A 251 -5.56 -4.70 -11.37
C ASN A 251 -5.90 -6.08 -10.75
N ASP A 252 -7.03 -6.18 -10.07
CA ASP A 252 -7.55 -7.40 -9.44
C ASP A 252 -6.62 -8.02 -8.38
N MET A 253 -5.74 -7.23 -7.77
CA MET A 253 -4.85 -7.62 -6.70
C MET A 253 -5.46 -7.41 -5.32
N TYR A 254 -4.97 -8.13 -4.31
CA TYR A 254 -5.20 -7.79 -2.91
C TYR A 254 -4.37 -6.56 -2.51
N CYS A 255 -4.93 -5.75 -1.63
CA CYS A 255 -4.28 -4.54 -1.13
C CYS A 255 -4.25 -4.57 0.40
N ILE A 256 -3.11 -4.29 1.01
CA ILE A 256 -2.99 -4.09 2.46
C ILE A 256 -2.66 -2.63 2.73
N ILE A 257 -3.35 -2.02 3.68
CA ILE A 257 -2.98 -0.72 4.27
C ILE A 257 -2.84 -0.85 5.78
N ASN A 258 -1.96 -0.05 6.37
CA ASN A 258 -1.71 -0.06 7.81
C ASN A 258 -1.51 1.36 8.37
N ILE A 259 -1.23 1.44 9.66
CA ILE A 259 -0.51 2.54 10.29
C ILE A 259 0.90 2.02 10.50
N HIS A 260 1.86 2.57 9.72
CA HIS A 260 3.26 2.11 9.74
C HIS A 260 4.02 2.73 10.93
N TRP A 261 5.33 2.92 10.83
CA TRP A 261 6.13 3.58 11.88
C TRP A 261 5.58 4.95 12.30
N ASP A 262 5.08 5.72 11.34
CA ASP A 262 4.26 6.92 11.50
C ASP A 262 4.85 7.94 12.51
N GLY A 263 6.18 8.12 12.47
CA GLY A 263 6.91 9.04 13.33
C GLY A 263 7.23 8.49 14.72
N GLY A 264 6.91 7.24 15.03
CA GLY A 264 7.33 6.54 16.25
C GLY A 264 6.55 6.86 17.52
N TRP A 265 5.38 7.48 17.42
CA TRP A 265 4.48 7.76 18.54
C TRP A 265 4.01 6.49 19.29
N TRP A 266 4.16 5.33 18.67
CA TRP A 266 3.86 4.03 19.28
C TRP A 266 4.53 3.80 20.62
N SER A 267 5.70 4.42 20.86
CA SER A 267 6.42 4.34 22.14
C SER A 267 5.62 4.90 23.32
N ASP A 268 4.63 5.76 23.07
CA ASP A 268 3.75 6.32 24.07
C ASP A 268 2.90 5.26 24.77
N PHE A 269 2.59 4.15 24.09
CA PHE A 269 1.97 2.97 24.72
C PHE A 269 2.83 2.34 25.81
N GLY A 270 4.15 2.54 25.78
CA GLY A 270 5.11 2.05 26.75
C GLY A 270 5.39 3.01 27.90
N SER A 271 4.80 4.19 27.90
CA SER A 271 5.01 5.20 28.95
C SER A 271 4.64 4.68 30.34
N SER A 272 5.37 5.11 31.36
CA SER A 272 4.99 4.90 32.76
C SER A 272 3.76 5.74 33.14
N ASP A 273 3.55 6.88 32.47
CA ASP A 273 2.37 7.74 32.69
C ASP A 273 1.13 7.15 31.98
N GLU A 274 0.10 6.86 32.77
CA GLU A 274 -1.18 6.33 32.27
C GLU A 274 -1.89 7.30 31.32
N LYS A 275 -1.78 8.60 31.54
CA LYS A 275 -2.39 9.61 30.66
C LYS A 275 -1.77 9.58 29.27
N VAL A 276 -0.46 9.39 29.18
CA VAL A 276 0.25 9.26 27.90
C VAL A 276 -0.20 7.99 27.17
N ARG A 277 -0.32 6.87 27.88
CA ARG A 277 -0.84 5.61 27.28
C ARG A 277 -2.29 5.76 26.81
N ALA A 278 -3.13 6.43 27.61
CA ALA A 278 -4.52 6.68 27.25
C ALA A 278 -4.65 7.57 26.00
N GLU A 279 -3.80 8.58 25.87
CA GLU A 279 -3.77 9.46 24.70
C GLU A 279 -3.26 8.71 23.45
N ALA A 280 -2.26 7.83 23.60
CA ALA A 280 -1.83 6.94 22.51
C ALA A 280 -2.98 6.04 22.01
N MET A 281 -3.76 5.46 22.93
CA MET A 281 -4.93 4.65 22.58
C MET A 281 -6.04 5.49 21.93
N LYS A 282 -6.28 6.70 22.39
CA LYS A 282 -7.22 7.65 21.80
C LYS A 282 -6.82 7.99 20.35
N ARG A 283 -5.54 8.29 20.12
CA ARG A 283 -4.98 8.54 18.80
C ARG A 283 -5.18 7.33 17.88
N TYR A 284 -4.80 6.14 18.34
CA TYR A 284 -4.95 4.90 17.60
C TYR A 284 -6.40 4.66 17.16
N LYS A 285 -7.34 4.79 18.12
CA LYS A 285 -8.77 4.63 17.84
C LYS A 285 -9.28 5.70 16.86
N ALA A 286 -8.89 6.97 17.04
CA ALA A 286 -9.30 8.04 16.13
C ALA A 286 -8.85 7.82 14.71
N MET A 287 -7.60 7.36 14.51
CA MET A 287 -7.05 7.05 13.19
C MET A 287 -7.80 5.87 12.56
N TRP A 288 -7.90 4.73 13.25
CA TRP A 288 -8.57 3.55 12.70
C TRP A 288 -10.07 3.73 12.48
N THR A 289 -10.75 4.54 13.29
CA THR A 289 -12.16 4.89 13.04
C THR A 289 -12.29 5.59 11.68
N GLN A 290 -11.51 6.62 11.44
CA GLN A 290 -11.54 7.36 10.18
C GLN A 290 -11.17 6.47 8.98
N ILE A 291 -10.10 5.67 9.11
CA ILE A 291 -9.67 4.75 8.05
C ILE A 291 -10.75 3.71 7.77
N ALA A 292 -11.29 3.07 8.80
CA ALA A 292 -12.29 2.02 8.62
C ALA A 292 -13.61 2.57 8.06
N GLU A 293 -14.08 3.72 8.51
CA GLU A 293 -15.29 4.37 7.98
C GLU A 293 -15.10 4.81 6.53
N HIS A 294 -13.94 5.39 6.19
CA HIS A 294 -13.62 5.84 4.84
C HIS A 294 -13.65 4.68 3.83
N TYR A 295 -13.10 3.54 4.21
CA TYR A 295 -13.02 2.36 3.34
C TYR A 295 -14.15 1.33 3.57
N ALA A 296 -15.20 1.66 4.31
CA ALA A 296 -16.25 0.72 4.67
C ALA A 296 -16.93 0.03 3.47
N ASP A 297 -17.03 0.72 2.34
CA ASP A 297 -17.65 0.23 1.10
C ASP A 297 -16.65 -0.31 0.06
N TYR A 298 -15.34 -0.27 0.34
CA TYR A 298 -14.33 -0.81 -0.54
C TYR A 298 -14.34 -2.34 -0.56
N SER A 299 -13.87 -2.93 -1.66
CA SER A 299 -13.74 -4.38 -1.82
C SER A 299 -13.09 -5.04 -0.59
N GLU A 300 -13.51 -6.26 -0.25
CA GLU A 300 -12.86 -7.08 0.80
C GLU A 300 -11.44 -7.53 0.43
N LYS A 301 -10.99 -7.33 -0.83
CA LYS A 301 -9.59 -7.44 -1.22
C LYS A 301 -8.70 -6.33 -0.61
N LEU A 302 -9.28 -5.23 -0.13
CA LEU A 302 -8.58 -4.28 0.73
C LEU A 302 -8.59 -4.82 2.16
N ILE A 303 -7.43 -5.15 2.67
CA ILE A 303 -7.15 -5.72 3.99
C ILE A 303 -6.57 -4.62 4.88
N PHE A 304 -7.01 -4.55 6.13
CA PHE A 304 -6.42 -3.64 7.11
C PHE A 304 -5.45 -4.40 8.00
N GLU A 305 -4.25 -3.87 8.17
CA GLU A 305 -3.21 -4.41 9.06
C GLU A 305 -3.10 -3.53 10.31
N SER A 306 -3.23 -4.12 11.50
CA SER A 306 -3.41 -3.41 12.78
C SER A 306 -2.27 -2.47 13.13
N ALA A 307 -1.05 -2.80 12.76
CA ALA A 307 0.18 -2.03 12.95
C ALA A 307 1.29 -2.61 12.05
N ASN A 308 2.44 -1.97 12.03
CA ASN A 308 3.66 -2.52 11.46
C ASN A 308 4.47 -3.28 12.53
N GLU A 309 5.76 -3.00 12.70
CA GLU A 309 6.70 -3.65 13.64
C GLU A 309 6.65 -3.10 15.08
N GLU A 310 5.81 -2.10 15.34
CA GLU A 310 5.85 -1.33 16.58
C GLU A 310 5.21 -2.04 17.77
N LEU A 311 4.29 -2.99 17.53
CA LEU A 311 3.65 -3.74 18.61
C LEU A 311 4.61 -4.75 19.23
N GLY A 312 5.15 -4.42 20.40
CA GLY A 312 6.11 -5.22 21.13
C GLY A 312 7.17 -4.39 21.80
N SER A 313 8.41 -4.42 21.31
CA SER A 313 9.54 -3.72 21.92
C SER A 313 9.36 -2.20 21.97
N ALA A 314 8.73 -1.59 20.97
CA ALA A 314 8.47 -0.15 20.94
C ALA A 314 7.40 0.24 21.96
N THR A 315 6.39 -0.61 22.18
CA THR A 315 5.29 -0.37 23.11
C THR A 315 5.55 -0.91 24.52
N LYS A 316 6.69 -1.57 24.77
CA LYS A 316 6.98 -2.25 26.02
C LYS A 316 7.27 -1.26 27.16
N GLY A 317 8.10 -0.23 26.93
CA GLY A 317 8.59 0.65 27.98
C GLY A 317 9.32 -0.13 29.08
N SER A 318 9.02 0.21 30.34
CA SER A 318 9.56 -0.46 31.54
C SER A 318 8.76 -1.69 31.99
N SER A 319 7.65 -2.03 31.31
CA SER A 319 6.81 -3.17 31.71
C SER A 319 7.53 -4.52 31.55
N SER A 320 7.06 -5.52 32.29
CA SER A 320 7.52 -6.91 32.12
C SER A 320 7.19 -7.45 30.72
N MET A 321 7.80 -8.57 30.35
CA MET A 321 7.45 -9.24 29.09
C MET A 321 6.01 -9.74 29.07
N ALA A 322 5.46 -10.17 30.21
CA ALA A 322 4.07 -10.61 30.29
C ALA A 322 3.11 -9.45 30.00
N GLU A 323 3.27 -8.33 30.72
CA GLU A 323 2.48 -7.11 30.51
C GLU A 323 2.62 -6.55 29.08
N SER A 324 3.82 -6.67 28.48
CA SER A 324 4.04 -6.25 27.12
C SER A 324 3.21 -7.08 26.11
N TYR A 325 3.12 -8.40 26.30
CA TYR A 325 2.25 -9.24 25.47
C TYR A 325 0.76 -8.94 25.70
N GLU A 326 0.34 -8.72 26.93
CA GLU A 326 -1.04 -8.31 27.26
C GLU A 326 -1.41 -7.02 26.56
N ARG A 327 -0.50 -6.03 26.56
CA ARG A 327 -0.67 -4.76 25.85
C ARG A 327 -0.81 -4.94 24.35
N VAL A 328 0.07 -5.72 23.71
CA VAL A 328 -0.02 -6.04 22.27
C VAL A 328 -1.33 -6.73 21.95
N ASN A 329 -1.73 -7.72 22.74
CA ASN A 329 -3.00 -8.43 22.56
C ASN A 329 -4.19 -7.48 22.69
N SER A 330 -4.16 -6.56 23.67
CA SER A 330 -5.23 -5.57 23.90
C SER A 330 -5.34 -4.55 22.74
N ILE A 331 -4.22 -4.09 22.20
CA ILE A 331 -4.22 -3.17 21.05
C ILE A 331 -4.80 -3.87 19.83
N ASN A 332 -4.38 -5.11 19.55
CA ASN A 332 -4.92 -5.90 18.46
C ASN A 332 -6.41 -6.21 18.60
N GLN A 333 -6.88 -6.51 19.84
CA GLN A 333 -8.32 -6.71 20.09
C GLN A 333 -9.09 -5.41 19.84
N THR A 334 -8.58 -4.26 20.33
CA THR A 334 -9.18 -2.94 20.09
C THR A 334 -9.33 -2.65 18.60
N PHE A 335 -8.33 -2.99 17.79
CA PHE A 335 -8.40 -2.85 16.35
C PHE A 335 -9.55 -3.64 15.73
N VAL A 336 -9.65 -4.94 16.06
CA VAL A 336 -10.69 -5.81 15.51
C VAL A 336 -12.06 -5.29 15.89
N ASP A 337 -12.30 -5.02 17.17
CA ASP A 337 -13.60 -4.54 17.67
C ASP A 337 -14.02 -3.23 17.01
N LEU A 338 -13.07 -2.30 16.88
CA LEU A 338 -13.32 -1.02 16.27
C LEU A 338 -13.68 -1.17 14.80
N VAL A 339 -12.87 -1.90 14.02
CA VAL A 339 -13.14 -2.06 12.58
C VAL A 339 -14.49 -2.75 12.36
N ARG A 340 -14.82 -3.79 13.14
CA ARG A 340 -16.12 -4.47 13.05
C ARG A 340 -17.31 -3.54 13.37
N SER A 341 -17.13 -2.62 14.32
CA SER A 341 -18.18 -1.67 14.74
C SER A 341 -18.54 -0.65 13.65
N THR A 342 -17.65 -0.32 12.72
CA THR A 342 -17.91 0.64 11.64
C THR A 342 -18.88 0.12 10.57
N GLY A 343 -19.18 -1.16 10.56
CA GLY A 343 -20.23 -1.72 9.69
C GLY A 343 -19.80 -1.91 8.23
N GLY A 344 -20.76 -1.80 7.29
CA GLY A 344 -20.48 -1.98 5.86
C GLY A 344 -19.79 -3.32 5.56
N ARG A 345 -18.85 -3.33 4.63
CA ARG A 345 -18.02 -4.51 4.32
C ARG A 345 -17.02 -4.84 5.43
N ASN A 346 -16.76 -3.91 6.35
CA ASN A 346 -15.87 -4.13 7.49
C ASN A 346 -16.39 -5.22 8.44
N LYS A 347 -17.68 -5.55 8.41
CA LYS A 347 -18.24 -6.69 9.13
C LYS A 347 -17.60 -8.03 8.76
N ASN A 348 -17.12 -8.17 7.51
CA ASN A 348 -16.54 -9.41 7.01
C ASN A 348 -15.15 -9.20 6.32
N ARG A 349 -14.63 -7.98 6.36
CA ARG A 349 -13.31 -7.66 5.78
C ARG A 349 -12.23 -8.52 6.44
N PRO A 350 -11.33 -9.15 5.68
CA PRO A 350 -10.14 -9.78 6.26
C PRO A 350 -9.31 -8.73 7.01
N LEU A 351 -8.85 -9.09 8.20
CA LEU A 351 -8.00 -8.24 9.03
C LEU A 351 -6.67 -8.95 9.28
N LEU A 352 -5.58 -8.22 9.15
CA LEU A 352 -4.23 -8.70 9.36
C LEU A 352 -3.72 -8.20 10.72
N ILE A 353 -3.39 -9.11 11.59
CA ILE A 353 -3.00 -8.85 12.98
C ILE A 353 -1.49 -8.83 13.09
N ALA A 354 -0.92 -7.70 13.42
CA ALA A 354 0.51 -7.55 13.61
C ALA A 354 1.01 -8.40 14.79
N GLY A 355 1.98 -9.25 14.52
CA GLY A 355 2.64 -10.08 15.52
C GLY A 355 3.50 -9.24 16.48
N TYR A 356 3.96 -9.85 17.57
CA TYR A 356 4.86 -9.18 18.51
C TYR A 356 6.19 -8.83 17.82
N ASP A 357 6.48 -7.53 17.63
CA ASP A 357 7.57 -7.01 16.79
C ASP A 357 7.56 -7.53 15.34
N THR A 358 6.46 -8.13 14.87
CA THR A 358 6.37 -8.97 13.67
C THR A 358 7.47 -10.07 13.58
N ASP A 359 8.15 -10.34 14.69
CA ASP A 359 9.18 -11.37 14.81
C ASP A 359 8.55 -12.76 14.93
N ILE A 360 8.98 -13.71 14.10
CA ILE A 360 8.40 -15.08 14.06
C ILE A 360 8.46 -15.78 15.40
N ALA A 361 9.60 -15.75 16.09
CA ALA A 361 9.78 -16.47 17.36
C ALA A 361 8.92 -15.84 18.47
N LYS A 362 8.91 -14.50 18.56
CA LYS A 362 8.11 -13.77 19.54
C LYS A 362 6.60 -13.88 19.27
N THR A 363 6.19 -13.81 18.00
CA THR A 363 4.79 -14.01 17.62
C THR A 363 4.34 -15.45 17.86
N SER A 364 5.26 -16.42 17.72
CA SER A 364 4.97 -17.82 18.03
C SER A 364 5.01 -18.16 19.53
N ASP A 365 5.35 -17.22 20.41
CA ASP A 365 5.26 -17.41 21.86
C ASP A 365 3.80 -17.56 22.29
N LYS A 366 3.53 -18.46 23.28
CA LYS A 366 2.18 -18.72 23.78
C LYS A 366 1.47 -17.53 24.41
N ARG A 367 2.21 -16.47 24.79
CA ARG A 367 1.68 -15.21 25.32
C ARG A 367 1.04 -14.34 24.25
N PHE A 368 1.48 -14.45 22.98
CA PHE A 368 0.79 -13.80 21.88
C PHE A 368 -0.54 -14.53 21.61
N LYS A 369 -1.62 -13.79 21.60
CA LYS A 369 -2.99 -14.29 21.37
C LYS A 369 -3.58 -13.59 20.16
N MET A 370 -4.15 -14.38 19.25
CA MET A 370 -5.01 -13.81 18.23
C MET A 370 -6.27 -13.24 18.87
N PRO A 371 -6.74 -12.07 18.38
CA PRO A 371 -8.00 -11.49 18.86
C PRO A 371 -9.19 -12.42 18.65
N THR A 372 -10.23 -12.22 19.45
CA THR A 372 -11.57 -12.75 19.14
C THR A 372 -12.19 -11.91 18.04
N ASP A 373 -12.96 -12.54 17.15
CA ASP A 373 -13.61 -11.85 16.04
C ASP A 373 -15.03 -12.37 15.81
N SER A 374 -15.97 -11.45 15.61
CA SER A 374 -17.34 -11.78 15.20
C SER A 374 -17.39 -12.36 13.78
N ALA A 375 -16.46 -11.98 12.90
CA ALA A 375 -16.30 -12.51 11.55
C ALA A 375 -15.38 -13.73 11.55
N LYS A 376 -15.95 -14.91 11.76
CA LYS A 376 -15.18 -16.16 11.85
C LYS A 376 -14.36 -16.42 10.59
N GLY A 377 -13.10 -16.80 10.79
CA GLY A 377 -12.17 -17.14 9.71
C GLY A 377 -11.73 -15.94 8.86
N LYS A 378 -11.74 -14.72 9.40
CA LYS A 378 -11.34 -13.50 8.69
C LYS A 378 -10.07 -12.84 9.26
N LEU A 379 -9.44 -13.44 10.27
CA LEU A 379 -8.18 -12.94 10.81
C LEU A 379 -6.98 -13.67 10.18
N LEU A 380 -5.98 -12.88 9.78
CA LEU A 380 -4.66 -13.32 9.37
C LEU A 380 -3.65 -12.79 10.39
N VAL A 381 -2.46 -13.39 10.46
CA VAL A 381 -1.34 -12.89 11.27
C VAL A 381 -0.20 -12.40 10.38
N SER A 382 0.37 -11.23 10.73
CA SER A 382 1.52 -10.63 10.06
C SER A 382 2.80 -10.89 10.84
N VAL A 383 3.82 -11.38 10.16
CA VAL A 383 5.20 -11.48 10.63
C VAL A 383 6.14 -10.99 9.54
N HIS A 384 7.37 -10.59 9.89
CA HIS A 384 8.40 -10.21 8.95
C HIS A 384 9.58 -11.18 9.03
N TYR A 385 10.30 -11.35 7.92
CA TYR A 385 11.41 -12.29 7.84
C TYR A 385 12.68 -11.64 7.28
N TYR A 386 13.58 -11.26 8.18
CA TYR A 386 14.90 -10.71 7.86
C TYR A 386 16.02 -11.48 8.58
N SER A 387 15.89 -12.83 8.65
CA SER A 387 16.90 -13.71 9.25
C SER A 387 17.80 -14.32 8.16
N ALA A 388 19.13 -14.33 8.34
CA ALA A 388 19.86 -13.60 9.38
C ALA A 388 19.96 -12.11 9.03
N SER A 389 19.76 -11.24 10.01
CA SER A 389 19.80 -9.77 9.79
C SER A 389 21.15 -9.30 9.24
N THR A 390 22.25 -9.99 9.57
CA THR A 390 23.58 -9.72 9.01
C THR A 390 23.65 -9.90 7.49
N PHE A 391 22.78 -10.72 6.90
CA PHE A 391 22.61 -10.87 5.46
C PHE A 391 21.50 -10.00 4.92
N CYS A 392 20.33 -10.03 5.55
CA CYS A 392 19.14 -9.37 5.00
C CYS A 392 19.17 -7.85 5.14
N ILE A 393 19.79 -7.29 6.19
CA ILE A 393 19.68 -5.87 6.53
C ILE A 393 21.02 -5.14 6.44
N ALA A 394 22.13 -5.76 6.88
CA ALA A 394 23.44 -5.12 6.82
C ALA A 394 23.88 -4.92 5.37
N ASP A 395 24.24 -3.71 4.99
CA ASP A 395 24.65 -3.36 3.61
C ASP A 395 26.17 -3.36 3.41
N ASN A 396 26.94 -3.30 4.49
CA ASN A 396 28.41 -3.29 4.44
C ASN A 396 29.04 -3.82 5.75
N GLU A 397 30.36 -4.00 5.73
CA GLU A 397 31.16 -4.55 6.83
C GLU A 397 31.29 -3.62 8.05
N ASN A 398 30.92 -2.36 7.95
CA ASN A 398 31.01 -1.37 9.04
C ASN A 398 29.83 -1.46 10.03
N ASN A 399 28.89 -2.39 9.81
CA ASN A 399 27.81 -2.60 10.75
C ASN A 399 28.34 -3.24 12.05
N SER A 400 28.16 -2.55 13.18
CA SER A 400 28.67 -2.97 14.51
C SER A 400 28.08 -4.30 15.02
N TRP A 401 26.99 -4.77 14.41
CA TRP A 401 26.29 -6.02 14.76
C TRP A 401 26.51 -7.14 13.75
N GLY A 402 27.48 -6.96 12.82
CA GLY A 402 27.92 -7.95 11.86
C GLY A 402 27.39 -7.72 10.44
N TYR A 403 28.04 -8.39 9.49
CA TYR A 403 27.73 -8.37 8.07
C TYR A 403 28.01 -9.75 7.45
N ARG A 404 27.17 -10.15 6.51
CA ARG A 404 27.35 -11.30 5.64
C ARG A 404 27.04 -10.90 4.21
N ASP A 405 27.91 -11.27 3.28
CA ASP A 405 27.76 -11.01 1.86
C ASP A 405 27.22 -12.21 1.07
N SER A 406 26.92 -13.32 1.75
CA SER A 406 26.43 -14.56 1.12
C SER A 406 25.44 -15.31 2.00
N TRP A 407 24.54 -16.04 1.33
CA TRP A 407 23.55 -16.94 1.92
C TRP A 407 23.39 -18.19 1.06
N GLY A 408 22.88 -19.27 1.63
CA GLY A 408 22.50 -20.47 0.88
C GLY A 408 23.26 -21.73 1.27
N THR A 409 23.94 -21.72 2.42
CA THR A 409 24.42 -22.98 3.02
C THR A 409 23.25 -23.84 3.47
N GLN A 410 23.43 -25.16 3.61
CA GLN A 410 22.40 -26.05 4.15
C GLN A 410 21.87 -25.56 5.51
N SER A 411 22.77 -25.06 6.36
CA SER A 411 22.41 -24.48 7.67
C SER A 411 21.51 -23.27 7.55
N ASP A 412 21.74 -22.40 6.56
CA ASP A 412 20.88 -21.24 6.32
C ASP A 412 19.46 -21.67 5.90
N ILE A 413 19.38 -22.64 4.99
CA ILE A 413 18.12 -23.20 4.50
C ILE A 413 17.34 -23.89 5.62
N ASP A 414 18.02 -24.68 6.44
CA ASP A 414 17.39 -25.39 7.56
C ASP A 414 16.92 -24.42 8.66
N ALA A 415 17.66 -23.34 8.91
CA ALA A 415 17.24 -22.28 9.83
C ALA A 415 15.95 -21.58 9.34
N MET A 416 15.89 -21.23 8.04
CA MET A 416 14.68 -20.66 7.45
C MET A 416 13.50 -21.62 7.56
N LYS A 417 13.66 -22.90 7.22
CA LYS A 417 12.59 -23.91 7.35
C LYS A 417 12.07 -23.98 8.78
N LYS A 418 12.98 -24.04 9.76
CA LYS A 418 12.62 -24.09 11.17
C LYS A 418 11.84 -22.87 11.64
N ASP A 419 12.16 -21.69 11.12
CA ASP A 419 11.42 -20.46 11.44
C ASP A 419 10.02 -20.51 10.83
N PHE A 420 9.87 -20.90 9.56
CA PHE A 420 8.57 -21.03 8.91
C PHE A 420 7.68 -22.11 9.56
N GLU A 421 8.28 -23.20 10.04
CA GLU A 421 7.57 -24.26 10.76
C GLU A 421 6.91 -23.77 12.05
N LYS A 422 7.49 -22.78 12.75
CA LYS A 422 6.87 -22.18 13.94
C LYS A 422 5.51 -21.52 13.64
N LEU A 423 5.33 -21.03 12.41
CA LEU A 423 4.11 -20.37 11.98
C LEU A 423 2.95 -21.33 11.73
N LYS A 424 3.21 -22.64 11.60
CA LYS A 424 2.16 -23.65 11.46
C LYS A 424 1.17 -23.64 12.61
N ARG A 425 1.55 -23.21 13.82
CA ARG A 425 0.60 -23.05 14.92
C ARG A 425 -0.60 -22.16 14.58
N PHE A 426 -0.41 -21.18 13.68
CA PHE A 426 -1.48 -20.29 13.25
C PHE A 426 -2.35 -20.94 12.17
N THR A 427 -1.74 -21.59 11.17
CA THR A 427 -2.50 -22.29 10.13
C THR A 427 -3.26 -23.50 10.71
N ASP A 428 -2.67 -24.24 11.65
CA ASP A 428 -3.32 -25.35 12.35
C ASP A 428 -4.50 -24.85 13.20
N ALA A 429 -4.47 -23.60 13.66
CA ALA A 429 -5.57 -22.92 14.35
C ALA A 429 -6.58 -22.23 13.41
N GLY A 430 -6.38 -22.32 12.08
CA GLY A 430 -7.29 -21.76 11.07
C GLY A 430 -7.02 -20.30 10.69
N TYR A 431 -5.85 -19.73 11.05
CA TYR A 431 -5.45 -18.37 10.68
C TYR A 431 -4.53 -18.38 9.46
N GLY A 432 -4.78 -17.52 8.48
CA GLY A 432 -3.84 -17.26 7.39
C GLY A 432 -2.58 -16.56 7.91
N VAL A 433 -1.44 -16.79 7.25
CA VAL A 433 -0.17 -16.16 7.58
C VAL A 433 0.30 -15.29 6.42
N VAL A 434 0.72 -14.07 6.73
CA VAL A 434 1.37 -13.17 5.80
C VAL A 434 2.78 -12.88 6.31
N ILE A 435 3.79 -13.19 5.50
CA ILE A 435 5.15 -12.68 5.71
C ILE A 435 5.16 -11.26 5.17
N GLY A 436 4.71 -10.29 5.98
CA GLY A 436 4.41 -8.92 5.55
C GLY A 436 5.59 -8.17 4.95
N GLU A 437 6.80 -8.56 5.36
CA GLU A 437 8.03 -8.08 4.76
C GLU A 437 9.10 -9.18 4.77
N TYR A 438 9.82 -9.29 3.68
CA TYR A 438 11.11 -9.98 3.59
C TYR A 438 11.95 -9.28 2.52
N GLY A 439 13.26 -9.39 2.60
CA GLY A 439 14.13 -8.74 1.64
C GLY A 439 15.61 -8.93 1.95
N VAL A 440 16.46 -8.50 1.04
CA VAL A 440 17.91 -8.48 1.20
C VAL A 440 18.44 -7.11 0.79
N ALA A 441 19.14 -6.42 1.68
CA ALA A 441 19.81 -5.17 1.31
C ALA A 441 20.95 -5.45 0.34
N HIS A 442 21.09 -4.63 -0.70
CA HIS A 442 22.24 -4.68 -1.59
C HIS A 442 23.55 -4.43 -0.81
N LYS A 443 24.63 -5.05 -1.28
CA LYS A 443 25.99 -4.74 -0.81
C LYS A 443 26.35 -3.33 -1.30
N LYS A 444 26.73 -2.48 -0.36
CA LYS A 444 27.22 -1.12 -0.65
C LYS A 444 28.72 -1.10 -0.70
N SER A 445 29.30 -0.63 -1.81
CA SER A 445 30.73 -0.38 -1.98
C SER A 445 30.93 1.00 -2.59
N GLY A 446 31.32 1.97 -1.75
CA GLY A 446 31.36 3.39 -2.16
C GLY A 446 29.97 3.89 -2.54
N SER A 447 29.80 4.30 -3.80
CA SER A 447 28.50 4.71 -4.39
C SER A 447 27.78 3.59 -5.14
N SER A 448 28.37 2.39 -5.21
CA SER A 448 27.79 1.26 -5.94
C SER A 448 27.00 0.35 -5.01
N TYR A 449 25.92 -0.20 -5.56
CA TYR A 449 25.05 -1.17 -4.89
C TYR A 449 24.94 -2.41 -5.77
N THR A 450 25.17 -3.59 -5.20
CA THR A 450 25.11 -4.86 -5.93
C THR A 450 24.37 -5.91 -5.10
N ALA A 451 23.68 -6.83 -5.76
CA ALA A 451 23.06 -7.97 -5.08
C ALA A 451 24.13 -8.83 -4.38
N LYS A 452 23.82 -9.30 -3.17
CA LYS A 452 24.69 -10.23 -2.44
C LYS A 452 24.57 -11.62 -3.03
N LYS A 453 25.62 -12.43 -2.87
CA LYS A 453 25.63 -13.83 -3.34
C LYS A 453 24.53 -14.64 -2.63
N GLY A 454 23.69 -15.34 -3.40
CA GLY A 454 22.60 -16.17 -2.89
C GLY A 454 21.33 -15.43 -2.53
N THR A 455 21.18 -14.16 -2.96
CA THR A 455 19.92 -13.41 -2.84
C THR A 455 18.79 -14.08 -3.63
N ASP A 456 19.07 -14.57 -4.82
CA ASP A 456 18.17 -15.37 -5.65
C ASP A 456 17.67 -16.62 -4.90
N LEU A 457 18.59 -17.36 -4.30
CA LEU A 457 18.29 -18.56 -3.53
C LEU A 457 17.48 -18.24 -2.26
N PHE A 458 17.79 -17.12 -1.59
CA PHE A 458 17.02 -16.66 -0.43
C PHE A 458 15.56 -16.36 -0.83
N PHE A 459 15.33 -15.57 -1.89
CA PHE A 459 13.97 -15.24 -2.36
C PHE A 459 13.22 -16.50 -2.80
N LYS A 460 13.87 -17.35 -3.57
CA LYS A 460 13.29 -18.63 -4.01
C LYS A 460 12.84 -19.49 -2.81
N ASN A 461 13.68 -19.65 -1.79
CA ASN A 461 13.30 -20.43 -0.61
C ASN A 461 12.16 -19.78 0.19
N VAL A 462 12.10 -18.44 0.30
CA VAL A 462 10.97 -17.76 0.95
C VAL A 462 9.68 -18.05 0.20
N VAL A 463 9.67 -17.92 -1.13
CA VAL A 463 8.50 -18.17 -1.97
C VAL A 463 8.07 -19.64 -1.90
N GLU A 464 8.99 -20.60 -2.11
CA GLU A 464 8.69 -22.03 -2.08
C GLU A 464 8.16 -22.51 -0.72
N LEU A 465 8.76 -22.03 0.39
CA LEU A 465 8.27 -22.36 1.73
C LEU A 465 6.91 -21.72 2.02
N SER A 466 6.70 -20.51 1.55
CA SER A 466 5.40 -19.84 1.69
C SER A 466 4.31 -20.59 0.92
N GLU A 467 4.57 -20.97 -0.31
CA GLU A 467 3.65 -21.79 -1.10
C GLU A 467 3.36 -23.13 -0.41
N LYS A 468 4.41 -23.84 0.04
CA LYS A 468 4.29 -25.12 0.77
C LYS A 468 3.38 -25.04 1.98
N TYR A 469 3.44 -23.95 2.75
CA TYR A 469 2.67 -23.77 3.97
C TYR A 469 1.38 -22.96 3.77
N GLY A 470 1.13 -22.44 2.58
CA GLY A 470 -0.03 -21.61 2.26
C GLY A 470 0.03 -20.20 2.85
N PHE A 471 1.25 -19.64 2.97
CA PHE A 471 1.50 -18.27 3.41
C PHE A 471 1.54 -17.30 2.21
N CYS A 472 1.37 -16.00 2.46
CA CYS A 472 1.60 -14.95 1.48
C CYS A 472 2.91 -14.24 1.83
N PRO A 473 3.99 -14.39 1.02
CA PRO A 473 5.23 -13.64 1.20
C PRO A 473 5.13 -12.29 0.48
N MET A 474 5.56 -11.19 1.13
CA MET A 474 5.52 -9.85 0.56
C MET A 474 6.93 -9.24 0.51
N LEU A 475 7.51 -9.16 -0.69
CA LEU A 475 8.83 -8.59 -0.92
C LEU A 475 8.86 -7.11 -0.51
N TRP A 476 9.78 -6.74 0.39
CA TRP A 476 10.07 -5.34 0.66
C TRP A 476 10.91 -4.74 -0.45
N ASP A 477 10.42 -3.69 -1.08
CA ASP A 477 11.09 -3.06 -2.20
C ASP A 477 11.00 -1.53 -2.17
N CYS A 478 12.16 -0.90 -2.28
CA CYS A 478 12.32 0.55 -2.42
C CYS A 478 12.92 0.92 -3.78
N SER A 479 12.52 0.25 -4.85
CA SER A 479 13.12 0.27 -6.20
C SER A 479 14.45 -0.49 -6.31
N ASP A 480 14.76 -1.32 -5.32
CA ASP A 480 15.99 -2.12 -5.32
C ASP A 480 15.85 -3.35 -6.24
N TRP A 481 14.66 -3.95 -6.29
CA TRP A 481 14.37 -5.19 -7.01
C TRP A 481 13.45 -4.98 -8.20
N LEU A 482 12.39 -4.16 -8.07
CA LEU A 482 11.55 -3.71 -9.18
C LEU A 482 11.73 -2.20 -9.35
N SER A 483 12.48 -1.81 -10.38
CA SER A 483 12.72 -0.39 -10.67
C SER A 483 11.42 0.33 -10.99
N ARG A 484 10.99 1.23 -10.13
CA ARG A 484 9.78 2.05 -10.32
C ARG A 484 9.90 3.04 -11.48
N LYS A 485 11.11 3.33 -11.92
CA LYS A 485 11.38 4.19 -13.07
C LYS A 485 11.24 3.46 -14.40
N THR A 486 11.71 2.21 -14.48
CA THR A 486 11.68 1.42 -15.70
C THR A 486 10.53 0.40 -15.73
N CYS A 487 9.88 0.16 -14.58
CA CYS A 487 8.83 -0.83 -14.42
C CYS A 487 9.30 -2.27 -14.78
N ARG A 488 10.54 -2.60 -14.42
CA ARG A 488 11.18 -3.91 -14.68
C ARG A 488 12.01 -4.32 -13.49
N PHE A 489 12.21 -5.62 -13.33
CA PHE A 489 13.18 -6.13 -12.39
C PHE A 489 14.58 -5.58 -12.69
N THR A 490 15.34 -5.34 -11.65
CA THR A 490 16.73 -4.88 -11.73
C THR A 490 17.69 -6.02 -12.04
N GLU A 491 17.30 -7.24 -11.68
CA GLU A 491 18.06 -8.47 -11.83
C GLU A 491 17.24 -9.49 -12.62
N SER A 492 17.80 -10.04 -13.70
CA SER A 492 17.07 -10.94 -14.63
C SER A 492 16.63 -12.27 -14.01
N TYR A 493 17.29 -12.72 -12.94
CA TYR A 493 16.91 -13.97 -12.25
C TYR A 493 15.58 -13.85 -11.49
N LEU A 494 15.11 -12.64 -11.23
CA LEU A 494 13.85 -12.41 -10.50
C LEU A 494 12.62 -12.81 -11.33
N ASP A 495 12.70 -12.72 -12.67
CA ASP A 495 11.61 -13.14 -13.58
C ASP A 495 11.19 -14.62 -13.44
N GLY A 496 12.01 -15.43 -12.79
CA GLY A 496 11.73 -16.86 -12.58
C GLY A 496 11.41 -17.23 -11.13
N ILE A 497 11.31 -16.24 -10.24
CA ILE A 497 11.03 -16.47 -8.81
C ILE A 497 9.57 -16.13 -8.47
N PHE A 498 9.00 -15.08 -9.09
CA PHE A 498 7.66 -14.53 -8.79
C PHE A 498 6.61 -14.87 -9.84
#